data_852c801768450c69e0777bb4b01f62c4
#
_entry.id   852c801768450c69e0777bb4b01f62c4
#
_cell.length_a   1.000
_cell.length_b   1.000
_cell.length_c   1.000
_cell.angle_alpha   90.00
_cell.angle_beta   90.00
_cell.angle_gamma   90.00
#
_symmetry.space_group_name_H-M   'P 1'
#
loop_
_entity.id
_entity.type
_entity.pdbx_description
1 polymer ?
#
loop_
_entity_poly.entity_id
_entity_poly.type
_entity_poly.pdbx_seq_one_letter_code
_entity_poly.pdbx_strand_id
1 'polypeptide(L)'
;MKKRKLEIKIEGKIVGVELDPAIIKIANQYFEIDKIENLEIILANAEDFVRNKKENFDLIIIDIFQDNFMPEFLFEEIFINNVIENLNKNGFIIFNTMVLNPNEKIRNENYCKQFENNDYKINRIDKLEQYNELIIIQQLKH
;
A
#
# COMPACT_ATOMS: atom_id res chain seq x y z
N MET A 1 5.52 24.02 19.55
CA MET A 1 6.12 22.67 19.41
C MET A 1 6.71 22.55 18.01
N LYS A 2 8.03 22.40 17.86
CA LYS A 2 8.65 22.20 16.54
C LYS A 2 8.23 20.80 16.06
N LYS A 3 7.45 20.72 14.97
CA LYS A 3 7.24 19.45 14.26
C LYS A 3 8.60 18.97 13.79
N ARG A 4 9.08 17.85 14.33
CA ARG A 4 10.26 17.17 13.78
C ARG A 4 9.86 16.64 12.40
N LYS A 5 10.44 17.21 11.34
CA LYS A 5 10.32 16.66 10.00
C LYS A 5 11.17 15.40 9.98
N LEU A 6 10.54 14.25 9.87
CA LEU A 6 11.24 12.99 9.64
C LEU A 6 11.55 12.93 8.13
N GLU A 7 12.80 13.06 7.76
CA GLU A 7 13.24 12.82 6.40
C GLU A 7 13.74 11.38 6.30
N ILE A 8 13.01 10.58 5.52
CA ILE A 8 13.43 9.22 5.17
C ILE A 8 14.00 9.30 3.75
N LYS A 9 15.29 8.98 3.59
CA LYS A 9 15.89 8.85 2.27
C LYS A 9 15.69 7.41 1.79
N ILE A 10 14.94 7.26 0.70
CA ILE A 10 14.77 5.97 0.03
C ILE A 10 15.81 5.91 -1.10
N GLU A 11 16.69 4.92 -1.03
CA GLU A 11 17.60 4.59 -2.11
C GLU A 11 16.95 3.55 -3.02
N GLY A 12 16.94 3.81 -4.32
CA GLY A 12 16.30 2.95 -5.31
C GLY A 12 15.13 3.59 -6.03
N LYS A 13 14.52 2.86 -6.94
CA LYS A 13 13.39 3.32 -7.75
C LYS A 13 12.11 3.34 -6.92
N ILE A 14 11.36 4.41 -7.02
CA ILE A 14 10.02 4.55 -6.45
C ILE A 14 9.02 4.60 -7.60
N VAL A 15 7.97 3.81 -7.51
CA VAL A 15 6.85 3.83 -8.46
C VAL A 15 5.58 4.22 -7.70
N GLY A 16 4.98 5.34 -8.10
CA GLY A 16 3.68 5.76 -7.62
C GLY A 16 2.60 5.47 -8.66
N VAL A 17 1.49 4.87 -8.24
CA VAL A 17 0.34 4.60 -9.12
C VAL A 17 -0.82 5.42 -8.63
N GLU A 18 -1.37 6.27 -9.49
CA GLU A 18 -2.49 7.16 -9.19
C GLU A 18 -3.52 7.10 -10.33
N LEU A 19 -4.80 7.00 -9.96
CA LEU A 19 -5.90 6.93 -10.90
C LEU A 19 -6.35 8.30 -11.40
N ASP A 20 -6.28 9.32 -10.51
CA ASP A 20 -6.79 10.66 -10.80
C ASP A 20 -5.67 11.61 -11.28
N PRO A 21 -5.72 12.06 -12.55
CA PRO A 21 -4.73 12.99 -13.07
C PRO A 21 -4.75 14.35 -12.34
N ALA A 22 -5.87 14.72 -11.70
CA ALA A 22 -5.95 15.96 -10.92
C ALA A 22 -5.10 15.88 -9.66
N ILE A 23 -5.04 14.70 -9.01
CA ILE A 23 -4.18 14.47 -7.84
C ILE A 23 -2.71 14.57 -8.24
N ILE A 24 -2.31 13.97 -9.36
CA ILE A 24 -0.93 14.09 -9.87
C ILE A 24 -0.57 15.56 -10.13
N LYS A 25 -1.48 16.33 -10.73
CA LYS A 25 -1.26 17.76 -10.97
C LYS A 25 -1.08 18.54 -9.67
N ILE A 26 -1.91 18.28 -8.65
CA ILE A 26 -1.81 18.91 -7.33
C ILE A 26 -0.48 18.53 -6.67
N ALA A 27 -0.12 17.26 -6.72
CA ALA A 27 1.12 16.75 -6.15
C ALA A 27 2.36 17.42 -6.80
N ASN A 28 2.37 17.60 -8.11
CA ASN A 28 3.42 18.34 -8.80
C ASN A 28 3.45 19.82 -8.39
N GLN A 29 2.30 20.46 -8.31
CA GLN A 29 2.21 21.88 -8.01
C GLN A 29 2.63 22.25 -6.58
N TYR A 30 2.28 21.41 -5.60
CA TYR A 30 2.47 21.72 -4.17
C TYR A 30 3.62 20.97 -3.51
N PHE A 31 3.99 19.81 -4.06
CA PHE A 31 5.03 18.92 -3.48
C PHE A 31 6.20 18.68 -4.42
N GLU A 32 6.15 19.24 -5.65
CA GLU A 32 7.23 19.17 -6.62
C GLU A 32 7.71 17.72 -6.90
N ILE A 33 6.75 16.76 -6.94
CA ILE A 33 7.08 15.35 -7.11
C ILE A 33 7.75 15.03 -8.44
N ASP A 34 7.53 15.87 -9.47
CA ASP A 34 8.19 15.82 -10.78
C ASP A 34 9.70 16.11 -10.72
N LYS A 35 10.20 16.68 -9.61
CA LYS A 35 11.62 16.94 -9.37
C LYS A 35 12.34 15.82 -8.61
N ILE A 36 11.63 14.77 -8.22
CA ILE A 36 12.20 13.62 -7.52
C ILE A 36 12.77 12.65 -8.56
N GLU A 37 14.10 12.60 -8.67
CA GLU A 37 14.81 11.88 -9.75
C GLU A 37 14.53 10.38 -9.80
N ASN A 38 14.29 9.74 -8.65
CA ASN A 38 14.04 8.29 -8.57
C ASN A 38 12.58 7.91 -8.47
N LEU A 39 11.65 8.86 -8.69
CA LEU A 39 10.20 8.65 -8.67
C LEU A 39 9.63 8.58 -10.09
N GLU A 40 8.94 7.49 -10.39
CA GLU A 40 8.10 7.35 -11.58
C GLU A 40 6.63 7.36 -11.16
N ILE A 41 5.83 8.27 -11.73
CA ILE A 41 4.38 8.30 -11.50
C ILE A 41 3.67 7.71 -12.71
N ILE A 42 2.81 6.74 -12.46
CA ILE A 42 2.02 6.04 -13.48
C ILE A 42 0.54 6.36 -13.27
N LEU A 43 -0.07 6.98 -14.28
CA LEU A 43 -1.52 7.21 -14.31
C LEU A 43 -2.21 5.89 -14.71
N ALA A 44 -2.71 5.15 -13.72
CA ALA A 44 -3.37 3.88 -13.94
C ALA A 44 -4.28 3.50 -12.76
N ASN A 45 -5.20 2.56 -13.02
CA ASN A 45 -5.88 1.84 -11.95
C ASN A 45 -4.88 0.87 -11.29
N ALA A 46 -4.82 0.88 -9.95
CA ALA A 46 -3.89 0.04 -9.19
C ALA A 46 -4.13 -1.47 -9.41
N GLU A 47 -5.40 -1.89 -9.55
CA GLU A 47 -5.76 -3.28 -9.84
C GLU A 47 -5.20 -3.74 -11.19
N ASP A 48 -5.35 -2.90 -12.23
CA ASP A 48 -4.81 -3.18 -13.56
C ASP A 48 -3.28 -3.16 -13.56
N PHE A 49 -2.69 -2.24 -12.81
CA PHE A 49 -1.25 -2.12 -12.69
C PHE A 49 -0.63 -3.40 -12.12
N VAL A 50 -1.08 -3.88 -10.95
CA VAL A 50 -0.49 -5.07 -10.32
C VAL A 50 -0.76 -6.36 -11.11
N ARG A 51 -1.85 -6.40 -11.89
CA ARG A 51 -2.18 -7.52 -12.75
C ARG A 51 -1.29 -7.61 -13.99
N ASN A 52 -0.99 -6.47 -14.60
CA ASN A 52 -0.33 -6.42 -15.90
C ASN A 52 1.18 -6.22 -15.80
N LYS A 53 1.67 -5.59 -14.75
CA LYS A 53 3.09 -5.28 -14.56
C LYS A 53 3.73 -6.27 -13.62
N LYS A 54 4.69 -7.03 -14.12
CA LYS A 54 5.50 -7.97 -13.34
C LYS A 54 6.83 -7.32 -12.99
N GLU A 55 6.80 -6.34 -12.10
CA GLU A 55 8.01 -5.77 -11.47
C GLU A 55 8.07 -6.27 -10.04
N ASN A 56 9.27 -6.57 -9.55
CA ASN A 56 9.48 -7.01 -8.19
C ASN A 56 9.85 -5.82 -7.31
N PHE A 57 9.11 -5.64 -6.23
CA PHE A 57 9.28 -4.55 -5.27
C PHE A 57 9.73 -5.10 -3.91
N ASP A 58 10.63 -4.40 -3.24
CA ASP A 58 11.02 -4.72 -1.86
C ASP A 58 9.99 -4.21 -0.84
N LEU A 59 9.24 -3.17 -1.23
CA LEU A 59 8.18 -2.59 -0.43
C LEU A 59 7.01 -2.20 -1.33
N ILE A 60 5.82 -2.67 -0.97
CA ILE A 60 4.55 -2.24 -1.57
C ILE A 60 3.72 -1.56 -0.50
N ILE A 61 3.34 -0.31 -0.74
CA ILE A 61 2.44 0.44 0.14
C ILE A 61 1.08 0.54 -0.54
N ILE A 62 0.04 0.07 0.12
CA ILE A 62 -1.35 0.17 -0.32
C ILE A 62 -2.04 1.20 0.56
N ASP A 63 -2.38 2.34 -0.03
CA ASP A 63 -3.02 3.48 0.63
C ASP A 63 -4.11 4.04 -0.29
N ILE A 64 -5.16 3.25 -0.52
CA ILE A 64 -6.22 3.53 -1.49
C ILE A 64 -7.54 3.72 -0.76
N PHE A 65 -8.07 4.94 -0.85
CA PHE A 65 -9.35 5.32 -0.30
C PHE A 65 -10.19 6.04 -1.37
N GLN A 66 -11.50 5.87 -1.30
CA GLN A 66 -12.47 6.66 -2.06
C GLN A 66 -13.40 7.33 -1.04
N ASP A 67 -13.18 8.61 -0.77
CA ASP A 67 -13.84 9.36 0.30
C ASP A 67 -13.73 8.64 1.67
N ASN A 68 -14.82 8.05 2.14
CA ASN A 68 -14.90 7.38 3.45
C ASN A 68 -14.98 5.86 3.35
N PHE A 69 -14.61 5.27 2.22
CA PHE A 69 -14.62 3.82 2.07
C PHE A 69 -13.40 3.32 1.29
N MET A 70 -13.13 2.04 1.43
CA MET A 70 -12.08 1.35 0.69
C MET A 70 -12.71 0.51 -0.41
N PRO A 71 -12.19 0.55 -1.65
CA PRO A 71 -12.67 -0.29 -2.73
C PRO A 71 -12.61 -1.78 -2.38
N GLU A 72 -13.65 -2.54 -2.74
CA GLU A 72 -13.77 -3.97 -2.40
C GLU A 72 -12.65 -4.81 -3.01
N PHE A 73 -12.18 -4.49 -4.21
CA PHE A 73 -11.15 -5.24 -4.90
C PHE A 73 -9.85 -5.40 -4.08
N LEU A 74 -9.55 -4.45 -3.17
CA LEU A 74 -8.36 -4.49 -2.30
C LEU A 74 -8.34 -5.74 -1.39
N PHE A 75 -9.49 -6.32 -1.12
CA PHE A 75 -9.68 -7.48 -0.25
C PHE A 75 -9.94 -8.78 -1.02
N GLU A 76 -9.99 -8.70 -2.35
CA GLU A 76 -10.21 -9.86 -3.20
C GLU A 76 -8.91 -10.67 -3.37
N GLU A 77 -9.06 -11.99 -3.37
CA GLU A 77 -7.94 -12.93 -3.49
C GLU A 77 -7.10 -12.69 -4.76
N ILE A 78 -7.75 -12.31 -5.86
CA ILE A 78 -7.07 -12.03 -7.14
C ILE A 78 -6.12 -10.84 -7.00
N PHE A 79 -6.58 -9.76 -6.37
CA PHE A 79 -5.74 -8.58 -6.15
C PHE A 79 -4.57 -8.89 -5.22
N ILE A 80 -4.84 -9.59 -4.12
CA ILE A 80 -3.84 -9.99 -3.13
C ILE A 80 -2.76 -10.85 -3.78
N ASN A 81 -3.14 -11.85 -4.58
CA ASN A 81 -2.20 -12.71 -5.28
C ASN A 81 -1.35 -11.92 -6.29
N ASN A 82 -1.94 -10.98 -7.03
CA ASN A 82 -1.20 -10.11 -7.94
C ASN A 82 -0.20 -9.21 -7.18
N VAL A 83 -0.56 -8.70 -6.01
CA VAL A 83 0.37 -7.92 -5.16
C VAL A 83 1.53 -8.80 -4.69
N ILE A 84 1.24 -10.02 -4.24
CA ILE A 84 2.27 -10.98 -3.79
C ILE A 84 3.22 -11.35 -4.94
N GLU A 85 2.72 -11.55 -6.15
CA GLU A 85 3.55 -11.86 -7.33
C GLU A 85 4.51 -10.72 -7.71
N ASN A 86 4.21 -9.49 -7.30
CA ASN A 86 5.06 -8.32 -7.49
C ASN A 86 5.99 -8.05 -6.29
N LEU A 87 5.98 -8.90 -5.26
CA LEU A 87 6.79 -8.72 -4.07
C LEU A 87 8.08 -9.54 -4.14
N ASN A 88 9.20 -8.92 -3.83
CA ASN A 88 10.48 -9.61 -3.67
C ASN A 88 10.49 -10.51 -2.43
N LYS A 89 11.33 -11.54 -2.45
CA LYS A 89 11.65 -12.32 -1.25
C LYS A 89 12.15 -11.40 -0.14
N ASN A 90 11.65 -11.59 1.07
CA ASN A 90 11.82 -10.73 2.25
C ASN A 90 11.24 -9.31 2.10
N GLY A 91 10.47 -9.05 1.05
CA GLY A 91 9.79 -7.80 0.86
C GLY A 91 8.63 -7.60 1.84
N PHE A 92 8.13 -6.37 1.88
CA PHE A 92 7.07 -5.96 2.79
C PHE A 92 5.88 -5.41 2.03
N ILE A 93 4.69 -5.73 2.52
CA ILE A 93 3.45 -5.03 2.17
C ILE A 93 3.04 -4.21 3.39
N ILE A 94 2.77 -2.92 3.21
CA ILE A 94 2.15 -2.06 4.21
C ILE A 94 0.78 -1.67 3.68
N PHE A 95 -0.27 -2.12 4.32
CA PHE A 95 -1.63 -1.81 3.94
C PHE A 95 -2.27 -0.91 4.99
N ASN A 96 -2.52 0.35 4.62
CA ASN A 96 -3.29 1.28 5.42
C ASN A 96 -4.77 1.01 5.22
N THR A 97 -5.45 0.56 6.26
CA THR A 97 -6.86 0.23 6.23
C THR A 97 -7.66 1.12 7.17
N MET A 98 -8.97 1.17 6.96
CA MET A 98 -9.91 1.89 7.81
C MET A 98 -10.76 0.91 8.59
N VAL A 99 -11.05 1.23 9.87
CA VAL A 99 -11.92 0.46 10.75
C VAL A 99 -12.91 1.40 11.43
N LEU A 100 -14.02 1.68 10.75
CA LEU A 100 -15.11 2.54 11.24
C LEU A 100 -16.21 1.74 11.97
N ASN A 101 -16.28 0.44 11.72
CA ASN A 101 -17.34 -0.42 12.23
C ASN A 101 -16.84 -1.88 12.40
N PRO A 102 -17.61 -2.73 13.14
CA PRO A 102 -17.23 -4.13 13.37
C PRO A 102 -17.06 -4.97 12.10
N ASN A 103 -17.81 -4.70 11.03
CA ASN A 103 -17.71 -5.46 9.78
C ASN A 103 -16.36 -5.21 9.10
N GLU A 104 -15.85 -3.99 9.14
CA GLU A 104 -14.53 -3.64 8.60
C GLU A 104 -13.41 -4.29 9.40
N LYS A 105 -13.58 -4.43 10.72
CA LYS A 105 -12.65 -5.20 11.55
C LYS A 105 -12.60 -6.66 11.11
N ILE A 106 -13.76 -7.29 10.91
CA ILE A 106 -13.86 -8.68 10.42
C ILE A 106 -13.24 -8.80 9.02
N ARG A 107 -13.47 -7.82 8.14
CA ARG A 107 -12.86 -7.76 6.81
C ARG A 107 -11.31 -7.79 6.91
N ASN A 108 -10.73 -6.96 7.78
CA ASN A 108 -9.29 -6.90 7.98
C ASN A 108 -8.74 -8.19 8.60
N GLU A 109 -9.48 -8.82 9.51
CA GLU A 109 -9.14 -10.14 10.07
C GLU A 109 -9.12 -11.22 8.96
N ASN A 110 -10.12 -11.21 8.08
CA ASN A 110 -10.18 -12.15 6.95
C ASN A 110 -9.07 -11.89 5.92
N TYR A 111 -8.70 -10.63 5.69
CA TYR A 111 -7.53 -10.30 4.88
C TYR A 111 -6.26 -10.90 5.47
N CYS A 112 -6.01 -10.74 6.77
CA CYS A 112 -4.84 -11.30 7.43
C CYS A 112 -4.78 -12.83 7.34
N LYS A 113 -5.93 -13.51 7.43
CA LYS A 113 -5.99 -14.98 7.35
C LYS A 113 -5.42 -15.56 6.04
N GLN A 114 -5.43 -14.79 4.96
CA GLN A 114 -4.85 -15.23 3.68
C GLN A 114 -3.32 -15.35 3.74
N PHE A 115 -2.68 -14.75 4.76
CA PHE A 115 -1.25 -14.81 5.01
C PHE A 115 -0.87 -15.65 6.24
N GLU A 116 -1.83 -16.35 6.87
CA GLU A 116 -1.58 -17.21 8.03
C GLU A 116 -0.97 -18.54 7.61
N ASN A 117 0.28 -18.49 7.14
CA ASN A 117 1.11 -19.65 6.86
C ASN A 117 2.57 -19.35 7.24
N ASN A 118 3.47 -20.30 7.07
CA ASN A 118 4.88 -20.16 7.45
C ASN A 118 5.67 -19.22 6.51
N ASP A 119 5.06 -18.74 5.43
CA ASP A 119 5.72 -17.93 4.41
C ASP A 119 5.66 -16.44 4.74
N TYR A 120 4.81 -16.05 5.71
CA TYR A 120 4.60 -14.64 6.05
C TYR A 120 4.62 -14.39 7.55
N LYS A 121 5.09 -13.19 7.90
CA LYS A 121 4.94 -12.62 9.24
C LYS A 121 4.01 -11.42 9.18
N ILE A 122 3.00 -11.40 10.02
CA ILE A 122 1.99 -10.35 10.08
C ILE A 122 2.17 -9.54 11.36
N ASN A 123 2.22 -8.21 11.23
CA ASN A 123 2.10 -7.28 12.34
C ASN A 123 0.93 -6.34 12.07
N ARG A 124 0.15 -6.04 13.09
CA ARG A 124 -0.98 -5.10 13.02
C ARG A 124 -0.77 -3.97 14.02
N ILE A 125 -0.99 -2.74 13.57
CA ILE A 125 -0.92 -1.54 14.41
C ILE A 125 -2.29 -0.89 14.38
N ASP A 126 -3.02 -1.05 15.48
CA ASP A 126 -4.37 -0.51 15.64
C ASP A 126 -4.33 0.97 16.01
N LYS A 127 -5.38 1.69 15.64
CA LYS A 127 -5.66 3.07 16.06
C LYS A 127 -4.58 4.09 15.72
N LEU A 128 -3.96 3.97 14.58
CA LEU A 128 -3.30 5.09 13.96
C LEU A 128 -4.39 6.10 13.57
N GLU A 129 -4.35 7.29 14.15
CA GLU A 129 -5.31 8.37 13.85
C GLU A 129 -6.80 7.99 14.00
N GLN A 130 -7.22 7.42 15.13
CA GLN A 130 -8.60 7.07 15.50
C GLN A 130 -9.25 5.89 14.74
N TYR A 131 -9.09 5.82 13.40
CA TYR A 131 -9.84 4.88 12.55
C TYR A 131 -8.98 4.02 11.66
N ASN A 132 -7.68 4.26 11.59
CA ASN A 132 -6.79 3.53 10.71
C ASN A 132 -6.13 2.35 11.43
N GLU A 133 -5.98 1.25 10.71
CA GLU A 133 -5.19 0.11 11.09
C GLU A 133 -4.14 -0.14 10.01
N LEU A 134 -2.87 -0.22 10.39
CA LEU A 134 -1.82 -0.68 9.50
C LEU A 134 -1.65 -2.19 9.62
N ILE A 135 -1.73 -2.87 8.50
CA ILE A 135 -1.41 -4.28 8.36
C ILE A 135 -0.05 -4.35 7.64
N ILE A 136 0.95 -4.89 8.33
CA ILE A 136 2.30 -5.03 7.82
C ILE A 136 2.56 -6.52 7.61
N ILE A 137 2.84 -6.91 6.38
CA ILE A 137 3.09 -8.30 5.99
C ILE A 137 4.51 -8.38 5.47
N GLN A 138 5.32 -9.25 6.04
CA GLN A 138 6.66 -9.55 5.58
C GLN A 138 6.67 -10.95 4.96
N GLN A 139 7.12 -11.05 3.71
CA GLN A 139 7.43 -12.34 3.10
C GLN A 139 8.71 -12.90 3.70
N LEU A 140 8.66 -14.12 4.21
CA LEU A 140 9.81 -14.81 4.79
C LEU A 140 10.57 -15.57 3.71
N LYS A 141 11.87 -15.77 3.93
CA LYS A 141 12.67 -16.67 3.09
C LYS A 141 12.27 -18.12 3.34
N HIS A 142 12.01 -18.82 2.29
CA HIS A 142 12.16 -20.26 2.21
C HIS A 142 13.17 -20.63 1.15
#